data_1024dd99a4c8000e6a2b7c2c185a4ad2
#
_entry.id   1024dd99a4c8000e6a2b7c2c185a4ad2
#
_cell.length_a   1.000
_cell.length_b   1.000
_cell.length_c   1.000
_cell.angle_alpha   90.00
_cell.angle_beta   90.00
_cell.angle_gamma   90.00
#
_symmetry.space_group_name_H-M   'P 1'
#
loop_
_entity.id
_entity.type
_entity.pdbx_description
1 polymer ?
#
loop_
_entity_poly.entity_id
_entity_poly.type
_entity_poly.pdbx_seq_one_letter_code
_entity_poly.pdbx_strand_id
1 'polypeptide(L)'
;SAFLFPICYHLTAVAGKELVQGEPDASSFPNGGLRATFEARGYSAWDPTSPAFIKDEVLCIPTAFCSYTGEALDKKTPLLRSITALDREAKRVLALFGKTPKKVVPSVGNEQEYFLIKKEDYARRKDLVITGRTLFGNTPCKGQELEEHYFGAIRPTVSAFMKDLDDGLWALGIPAKTKHNEVAPGQ
;
A
#
# COMPACT_ATOMS: atom_id res chain seq x y z
N SER A 1 -19.93 -10.50 -10.10
CA SER A 1 -20.70 -10.52 -8.82
C SER A 1 -20.73 -11.91 -8.20
N ALA A 2 -20.73 -13.00 -8.99
CA ALA A 2 -20.77 -14.38 -8.47
C ALA A 2 -19.49 -14.80 -7.74
N PHE A 3 -18.36 -14.21 -8.06
CA PHE A 3 -17.08 -14.51 -7.40
C PHE A 3 -16.86 -13.74 -6.09
N LEU A 4 -17.53 -12.62 -5.90
CA LEU A 4 -17.43 -11.81 -4.69
C LEU A 4 -18.29 -12.36 -3.55
N PHE A 5 -19.37 -13.03 -3.88
CA PHE A 5 -20.32 -13.53 -2.91
C PHE A 5 -19.72 -14.60 -1.95
N PRO A 6 -18.98 -15.59 -2.42
CA PRO A 6 -18.34 -16.57 -1.54
C PRO A 6 -17.25 -15.96 -0.65
N ILE A 7 -16.51 -14.99 -1.15
CA ILE A 7 -15.41 -14.36 -0.42
C ILE A 7 -15.94 -13.40 0.65
N CYS A 8 -16.94 -12.60 0.33
CA CYS A 8 -17.64 -11.78 1.33
C CYS A 8 -18.31 -12.63 2.39
N TYR A 9 -18.91 -13.75 2.00
CA TYR A 9 -19.54 -14.68 2.93
C TYR A 9 -18.50 -15.37 3.82
N HIS A 10 -17.36 -15.74 3.27
CA HIS A 10 -16.28 -16.37 4.02
C HIS A 10 -15.65 -15.38 5.02
N LEU A 11 -15.42 -14.15 4.62
CA LEU A 11 -14.93 -13.09 5.51
C LEU A 11 -15.93 -12.73 6.61
N THR A 12 -17.21 -12.74 6.29
CA THR A 12 -18.29 -12.51 7.27
C THR A 12 -18.46 -13.69 8.22
N ALA A 13 -18.26 -14.90 7.73
CA ALA A 13 -18.36 -16.12 8.54
C ALA A 13 -17.20 -16.26 9.53
N VAL A 14 -15.99 -15.81 9.17
CA VAL A 14 -14.86 -15.74 10.11
C VAL A 14 -15.09 -14.70 11.20
N ALA A 15 -15.93 -13.70 10.94
CA ALA A 15 -16.31 -12.66 11.89
C ALA A 15 -17.57 -12.97 12.68
N GLY A 16 -18.28 -14.06 12.38
CA GLY A 16 -19.50 -14.46 13.06
C GLY A 16 -19.27 -15.11 14.43
N LYS A 17 -20.33 -15.19 15.22
CA LYS A 17 -20.32 -15.88 16.53
C LYS A 17 -20.03 -17.38 16.44
N GLU A 18 -20.31 -17.98 15.31
CA GLU A 18 -19.93 -19.33 14.99
C GLU A 18 -18.70 -19.24 14.09
N LEU A 19 -17.57 -19.68 14.61
CA LEU A 19 -16.49 -20.12 13.78
C LEU A 19 -17.06 -21.24 12.92
N VAL A 20 -17.61 -20.86 11.77
CA VAL A 20 -17.85 -21.84 10.72
C VAL A 20 -16.54 -22.61 10.62
N GLN A 21 -16.61 -23.91 10.47
CA GLN A 21 -15.49 -24.81 10.24
C GLN A 21 -14.65 -24.46 9.00
N GLY A 22 -14.40 -23.19 8.78
CA GLY A 22 -13.28 -22.74 8.01
C GLY A 22 -12.13 -22.70 9.00
N GLU A 23 -11.14 -23.48 8.76
CA GLU A 23 -9.94 -23.44 9.58
C GLU A 23 -9.49 -21.99 9.74
N PRO A 24 -9.46 -21.45 10.97
CA PRO A 24 -8.77 -20.19 11.17
C PRO A 24 -7.36 -20.41 10.66
N ASP A 25 -6.85 -19.48 9.91
CA ASP A 25 -5.49 -19.55 9.40
C ASP A 25 -4.54 -19.86 10.56
N ALA A 26 -4.15 -21.13 10.67
CA ALA A 26 -3.32 -21.62 11.76
C ALA A 26 -1.93 -20.96 11.76
N SER A 27 -1.56 -20.31 10.68
CA SER A 27 -0.34 -19.51 10.57
C SER A 27 -0.38 -18.24 11.43
N SER A 28 -1.57 -17.76 11.78
CA SER A 28 -1.75 -16.60 12.67
C SER A 28 -1.48 -16.92 14.14
N PHE A 29 -1.30 -18.19 14.51
CA PHE A 29 -1.03 -18.61 15.88
C PHE A 29 0.41 -19.08 16.04
N PRO A 30 1.14 -18.59 17.04
CA PRO A 30 2.51 -19.03 17.27
C PRO A 30 2.58 -20.54 17.57
N ASN A 31 3.54 -21.21 16.97
CA ASN A 31 3.79 -22.62 17.21
C ASN A 31 4.15 -22.86 18.67
N GLY A 32 3.55 -23.91 19.26
CA GLY A 32 3.91 -24.44 20.57
C GLY A 32 3.33 -23.70 21.77
N GLY A 33 2.55 -22.66 21.58
CA GLY A 33 1.85 -21.98 22.65
C GLY A 33 0.49 -22.60 23.00
N LEU A 34 0.01 -22.35 24.20
CA LEU A 34 -1.39 -22.52 24.52
C LEU A 34 -2.21 -21.64 23.56
N ARG A 35 -2.93 -22.28 22.69
CA ARG A 35 -3.87 -21.59 21.82
C ARG A 35 -5.09 -21.22 22.63
N ALA A 36 -5.08 -20.04 23.18
CA ALA A 36 -6.31 -19.43 23.63
C ALA A 36 -7.09 -19.05 22.36
N THR A 37 -8.13 -19.77 22.06
CA THR A 37 -9.12 -19.32 21.07
C THR A 37 -9.89 -18.19 21.71
N PHE A 38 -9.54 -16.98 21.34
CA PHE A 38 -10.34 -15.82 21.64
C PHE A 38 -11.45 -15.68 20.60
N GLU A 39 -12.60 -15.23 21.04
CA GLU A 39 -13.65 -14.80 20.13
C GLU A 39 -13.07 -13.77 19.16
N ALA A 40 -13.32 -13.95 17.87
CA ALA A 40 -12.85 -12.98 16.87
C ALA A 40 -13.44 -11.60 17.19
N ARG A 41 -12.58 -10.62 17.42
CA ARG A 41 -12.99 -9.25 17.79
C ARG A 41 -12.92 -8.25 16.64
N GLY A 42 -12.71 -8.75 15.45
CA GLY A 42 -12.60 -7.94 14.25
C GLY A 42 -13.10 -8.66 13.01
N TYR A 43 -13.27 -7.93 11.96
CA TYR A 43 -13.65 -8.46 10.65
C TYR A 43 -12.99 -7.67 9.53
N SER A 44 -12.82 -8.34 8.38
CA SER A 44 -12.40 -7.70 7.14
C SER A 44 -13.61 -7.30 6.34
N ALA A 45 -13.64 -6.05 5.89
CA ALA A 45 -14.63 -5.54 4.99
C ALA A 45 -14.02 -5.31 3.61
N TRP A 46 -14.74 -5.65 2.55
CA TRP A 46 -14.29 -5.33 1.20
C TRP A 46 -14.24 -3.81 1.00
N ASP A 47 -13.13 -3.37 0.39
CA ASP A 47 -12.99 -1.98 -0.05
C ASP A 47 -13.43 -1.85 -1.52
N PRO A 48 -14.65 -1.37 -1.79
CA PRO A 48 -15.14 -1.21 -3.15
C PRO A 48 -14.49 -0.04 -3.90
N THR A 49 -13.65 0.75 -3.24
CA THR A 49 -12.94 1.88 -3.87
C THR A 49 -11.64 1.45 -4.54
N SER A 50 -11.17 0.25 -4.25
CA SER A 50 -9.97 -0.34 -4.84
C SER A 50 -10.35 -1.55 -5.69
N PRO A 51 -9.89 -1.65 -6.95
CA PRO A 51 -10.20 -2.78 -7.81
C PRO A 51 -9.57 -4.06 -7.30
N ALA A 52 -10.27 -5.19 -7.45
CA ALA A 52 -9.66 -6.50 -7.31
C ALA A 52 -8.67 -6.73 -8.46
N PHE A 53 -7.62 -7.49 -8.20
CA PHE A 53 -6.56 -7.76 -9.18
C PHE A 53 -6.05 -9.20 -9.06
N ILE A 54 -5.36 -9.66 -10.09
CA ILE A 54 -4.72 -10.98 -10.09
C ILE A 54 -3.21 -10.78 -10.00
N LYS A 55 -2.61 -11.45 -9.04
CA LYS A 55 -1.16 -11.53 -8.87
C LYS A 55 -0.75 -12.98 -8.65
N ASP A 56 0.20 -13.45 -9.47
CA ASP A 56 0.72 -14.83 -9.37
C ASP A 56 -0.41 -15.88 -9.34
N GLU A 57 -1.38 -15.74 -10.25
CA GLU A 57 -2.58 -16.59 -10.36
C GLU A 57 -3.53 -16.54 -9.16
N VAL A 58 -3.30 -15.64 -8.21
CA VAL A 58 -4.13 -15.43 -7.03
C VAL A 58 -5.03 -14.20 -7.21
N LEU A 59 -6.33 -14.37 -6.98
CA LEU A 59 -7.26 -13.26 -6.94
C LEU A 59 -7.09 -12.51 -5.62
N CYS A 60 -6.64 -11.26 -5.70
CA CYS A 60 -6.46 -10.36 -4.59
C CYS A 60 -7.64 -9.37 -4.50
N ILE A 61 -8.30 -9.34 -3.37
CA ILE A 61 -9.42 -8.42 -3.11
C ILE A 61 -9.00 -7.46 -2.00
N PRO A 62 -8.90 -6.15 -2.29
CA PRO A 62 -8.57 -5.17 -1.26
C PRO A 62 -9.62 -5.11 -0.16
N THR A 63 -9.17 -5.16 1.09
CA THR A 63 -10.03 -5.13 2.28
C THR A 63 -9.54 -4.09 3.28
N ALA A 64 -10.43 -3.68 4.16
CA ALA A 64 -10.13 -2.94 5.37
C ALA A 64 -10.43 -3.83 6.59
N PHE A 65 -9.70 -3.64 7.68
CA PHE A 65 -9.86 -4.43 8.90
C PHE A 65 -10.27 -3.54 10.08
N CYS A 66 -11.37 -3.88 10.73
CA CYS A 66 -11.92 -3.14 11.86
C CYS A 66 -12.50 -4.06 12.93
N SER A 67 -12.63 -3.54 14.14
CA SER A 67 -13.27 -4.23 15.24
C SER A 67 -14.79 -4.24 15.09
N TYR A 68 -15.48 -5.07 15.87
CA TYR A 68 -16.94 -5.08 15.93
C TYR A 68 -17.53 -3.76 16.44
N THR A 69 -16.81 -3.05 17.27
CA THR A 69 -17.19 -1.73 17.79
C THR A 69 -16.80 -0.59 16.85
N GLY A 70 -16.12 -0.91 15.77
CA GLY A 70 -15.79 0.03 14.70
C GLY A 70 -14.44 0.71 14.83
N GLU A 71 -13.59 0.31 15.79
CA GLU A 71 -12.23 0.83 15.84
C GLU A 71 -11.42 0.33 14.63
N ALA A 72 -10.56 1.20 14.14
CA ALA A 72 -9.64 0.85 13.07
C ALA A 72 -8.56 -0.11 13.60
N LEU A 73 -8.37 -1.25 12.93
CA LEU A 73 -7.30 -2.20 13.21
C LEU A 73 -6.21 -2.17 12.14
N ASP A 74 -6.39 -1.35 11.10
CA ASP A 74 -5.41 -1.10 10.05
C ASP A 74 -5.28 0.40 9.75
N LYS A 75 -4.39 0.74 8.83
CA LYS A 75 -4.21 2.13 8.37
C LYS A 75 -5.23 2.54 7.31
N LYS A 76 -5.83 1.59 6.62
CA LYS A 76 -6.77 1.84 5.53
C LYS A 76 -8.13 2.31 6.03
N THR A 77 -8.61 1.79 7.14
CA THR A 77 -9.89 2.21 7.74
C THR A 77 -9.94 3.72 8.04
N PRO A 78 -8.94 4.33 8.70
CA PRO A 78 -8.91 5.78 8.87
C PRO A 78 -8.87 6.54 7.54
N LEU A 79 -8.14 6.06 6.54
CA LEU A 79 -8.10 6.67 5.22
C LEU A 79 -9.50 6.69 4.58
N LEU A 80 -10.19 5.57 4.54
CA LEU A 80 -11.52 5.47 3.94
C LEU A 80 -12.54 6.36 4.67
N ARG A 81 -12.46 6.42 5.99
CA ARG A 81 -13.29 7.32 6.80
C ARG A 81 -13.01 8.79 6.53
N SER A 82 -11.74 9.16 6.37
CA SER A 82 -11.36 10.54 6.04
C SER A 82 -11.88 10.95 4.66
N ILE A 83 -11.85 10.06 3.68
CA ILE A 83 -12.42 10.28 2.34
C ILE A 83 -13.93 10.52 2.42
N THR A 84 -14.65 9.74 3.22
CA THR A 84 -16.09 9.91 3.43
C THR A 84 -16.40 11.23 4.12
N ALA A 85 -15.64 11.61 5.13
CA ALA A 85 -15.80 12.89 5.82
C ALA A 85 -15.54 14.08 4.90
N LEU A 86 -14.47 13.98 4.08
CA LEU A 86 -14.13 15.02 3.10
C LEU A 86 -15.23 15.17 2.03
N ASP A 87 -15.75 14.07 1.49
CA ASP A 87 -16.86 14.09 0.52
C ASP A 87 -18.06 14.87 1.07
N ARG A 88 -18.44 14.56 2.32
CA ARG A 88 -19.57 15.22 2.98
C ARG A 88 -19.35 16.72 3.13
N GLU A 89 -18.22 17.14 3.67
CA GLU A 89 -17.95 18.56 3.92
C GLU A 89 -17.69 19.34 2.62
N ALA A 90 -17.00 18.74 1.65
CA ALA A 90 -16.81 19.38 0.36
C ALA A 90 -18.14 19.61 -0.38
N LYS A 91 -19.09 18.68 -0.29
CA LYS A 91 -20.45 18.87 -0.83
C LYS A 91 -21.18 20.03 -0.15
N ARG A 92 -21.03 20.18 1.17
CA ARG A 92 -21.62 21.34 1.90
C ARG A 92 -21.08 22.66 1.37
N VAL A 93 -19.76 22.76 1.16
CA VAL A 93 -19.13 23.96 0.59
C VAL A 93 -19.60 24.21 -0.84
N LEU A 94 -19.61 23.17 -1.68
CA LEU A 94 -20.03 23.29 -3.08
C LEU A 94 -21.50 23.70 -3.23
N ALA A 95 -22.36 23.28 -2.31
CA ALA A 95 -23.76 23.69 -2.28
C ALA A 95 -23.94 25.22 -2.13
N LEU A 96 -23.03 25.90 -1.43
CA LEU A 96 -23.03 27.37 -1.32
C LEU A 96 -22.79 28.06 -2.68
N PHE A 97 -22.17 27.35 -3.61
CA PHE A 97 -21.95 27.80 -4.99
C PHE A 97 -22.97 27.24 -5.98
N GLY A 98 -24.06 26.68 -5.48
CA GLY A 98 -25.12 26.10 -6.31
C GLY A 98 -24.73 24.79 -7.01
N LYS A 99 -23.66 24.13 -6.58
CA LYS A 99 -23.17 22.89 -7.16
C LYS A 99 -23.54 21.68 -6.28
N THR A 100 -24.13 20.65 -6.91
CA THR A 100 -24.60 19.43 -6.24
C THR A 100 -23.97 18.18 -6.84
N PRO A 101 -22.68 17.94 -6.69
CA PRO A 101 -22.03 16.73 -7.23
C PRO A 101 -22.51 15.49 -6.49
N LYS A 102 -22.56 14.35 -7.21
CA LYS A 102 -22.88 13.05 -6.59
C LYS A 102 -21.81 12.60 -5.60
N LYS A 103 -20.55 12.89 -5.90
CA LYS A 103 -19.40 12.50 -5.08
C LYS A 103 -18.24 13.47 -5.30
N VAL A 104 -17.49 13.74 -4.23
CA VAL A 104 -16.21 14.43 -4.27
C VAL A 104 -15.15 13.43 -3.82
N VAL A 105 -14.16 13.18 -4.66
CA VAL A 105 -13.10 12.20 -4.41
C VAL A 105 -11.77 12.94 -4.29
N PRO A 106 -11.05 12.80 -3.16
CA PRO A 106 -9.68 13.28 -3.08
C PRO A 106 -8.75 12.42 -3.91
N SER A 107 -7.76 13.02 -4.52
CA SER A 107 -6.64 12.33 -5.15
C SER A 107 -5.42 12.45 -4.27
N VAL A 108 -4.68 11.37 -4.13
CA VAL A 108 -3.37 11.33 -3.48
C VAL A 108 -2.42 10.49 -4.32
N GLY A 109 -1.21 10.98 -4.51
CA GLY A 109 -0.12 10.22 -5.13
C GLY A 109 0.94 9.94 -4.08
N ASN A 110 1.24 8.67 -3.85
CA ASN A 110 2.36 8.26 -3.02
C ASN A 110 3.64 8.30 -3.86
N GLU A 111 4.71 8.83 -3.29
CA GLU A 111 6.03 8.79 -3.87
C GLU A 111 6.88 7.72 -3.19
N GLN A 112 7.62 6.97 -3.99
CA GLN A 112 8.62 6.02 -3.51
C GLN A 112 10.00 6.56 -3.89
N GLU A 113 10.77 6.94 -2.91
CA GLU A 113 12.13 7.44 -3.08
C GLU A 113 13.13 6.34 -2.74
N TYR A 114 14.04 6.05 -3.64
CA TYR A 114 14.99 4.95 -3.46
C TYR A 114 16.30 5.18 -4.20
N PHE A 115 17.34 4.49 -3.73
CA PHE A 115 18.62 4.38 -4.41
C PHE A 115 18.70 2.99 -5.05
N LEU A 116 18.94 2.95 -6.36
CA LEU A 116 19.11 1.70 -7.08
C LEU A 116 20.58 1.28 -7.02
N ILE A 117 20.86 0.12 -6.45
CA ILE A 117 22.21 -0.46 -6.35
C ILE A 117 22.21 -1.86 -6.92
N LYS A 118 23.38 -2.32 -7.40
CA LYS A 118 23.54 -3.68 -7.88
C LYS A 118 23.43 -4.67 -6.73
N LYS A 119 22.77 -5.79 -6.95
CA LYS A 119 22.60 -6.85 -5.95
C LYS A 119 23.93 -7.42 -5.47
N GLU A 120 24.92 -7.56 -6.37
CA GLU A 120 26.26 -8.04 -6.05
C GLU A 120 26.98 -7.06 -5.09
N ASP A 121 26.83 -5.76 -5.31
CA ASP A 121 27.41 -4.74 -4.46
C ASP A 121 26.73 -4.72 -3.09
N TYR A 122 25.41 -4.84 -3.05
CA TYR A 122 24.66 -4.98 -1.80
C TYR A 122 25.19 -6.19 -1.00
N ALA A 123 25.33 -7.36 -1.63
CA ALA A 123 25.77 -8.58 -0.95
C ALA A 123 27.17 -8.48 -0.35
N ARG A 124 28.04 -7.62 -0.92
CA ARG A 124 29.42 -7.37 -0.41
C ARG A 124 29.47 -6.36 0.74
N ARG A 125 28.43 -5.56 0.88
CA ARG A 125 28.36 -4.46 1.86
C ARG A 125 27.62 -4.94 3.12
N LYS A 126 28.38 -5.34 4.15
CA LYS A 126 27.82 -5.81 5.42
C LYS A 126 26.94 -4.77 6.12
N ASP A 127 27.31 -3.49 6.01
CA ASP A 127 26.52 -2.39 6.53
C ASP A 127 25.10 -2.34 5.89
N LEU A 128 25.01 -2.48 4.56
CA LEU A 128 23.73 -2.52 3.87
C LEU A 128 22.91 -3.76 4.22
N VAL A 129 23.57 -4.94 4.25
CA VAL A 129 22.90 -6.21 4.55
C VAL A 129 22.35 -6.24 5.98
N ILE A 130 23.13 -5.79 6.95
CA ILE A 130 22.79 -5.91 8.37
C ILE A 130 21.88 -4.76 8.83
N THR A 131 22.13 -3.53 8.39
CA THR A 131 21.45 -2.34 8.91
C THR A 131 20.45 -1.71 7.93
N GLY A 132 20.46 -2.13 6.66
CA GLY A 132 19.62 -1.52 5.62
C GLY A 132 20.06 -0.11 5.21
N ARG A 133 21.22 0.36 5.65
CA ARG A 133 21.76 1.69 5.34
C ARG A 133 23.26 1.70 5.21
N THR A 134 23.80 2.72 4.57
CA THR A 134 25.25 2.96 4.52
C THR A 134 25.76 3.44 5.87
N LEU A 135 26.76 2.76 6.43
CA LEU A 135 27.51 3.20 7.61
C LEU A 135 28.87 3.77 7.26
N PHE A 136 29.47 3.28 6.17
CA PHE A 136 30.79 3.64 5.70
C PHE A 136 30.72 4.14 4.26
N GLY A 137 31.45 5.19 3.98
CA GLY A 137 31.53 5.77 2.63
C GLY A 137 32.05 7.21 2.70
N ASN A 138 32.32 7.74 1.55
CA ASN A 138 32.65 9.14 1.39
C ASN A 138 31.41 9.97 1.06
N THR A 139 31.48 11.25 1.40
CA THR A 139 30.53 12.23 0.90
C THR A 139 30.62 12.29 -0.63
N PRO A 140 29.48 12.43 -1.33
CA PRO A 140 29.50 12.65 -2.77
C PRO A 140 30.22 13.96 -3.11
N CYS A 141 30.74 14.07 -4.32
CA CYS A 141 31.43 15.27 -4.81
C CYS A 141 30.52 16.51 -4.79
N LYS A 142 29.24 16.31 -5.02
CA LYS A 142 28.19 17.33 -4.89
C LYS A 142 27.13 16.79 -3.92
N GLY A 143 26.68 17.65 -3.03
CA GLY A 143 25.54 17.38 -2.13
C GLY A 143 24.21 17.76 -2.78
N GLN A 144 23.36 18.43 -2.02
CA GLN A 144 22.02 18.84 -2.46
C GLN A 144 21.97 20.33 -2.86
N GLU A 145 23.12 20.92 -3.15
CA GLU A 145 23.27 22.34 -3.46
C GLU A 145 22.45 22.70 -4.72
N LEU A 146 21.65 23.75 -4.61
CA LEU A 146 20.81 24.28 -5.69
C LEU A 146 19.90 23.24 -6.37
N GLU A 147 19.67 22.10 -5.73
CA GLU A 147 18.83 21.02 -6.25
C GLU A 147 19.29 20.49 -7.62
N GLU A 148 20.58 20.56 -7.90
CA GLU A 148 21.14 20.22 -9.23
C GLU A 148 20.82 18.80 -9.67
N HIS A 149 20.82 17.82 -8.74
CA HIS A 149 20.56 16.42 -9.08
C HIS A 149 19.13 16.18 -9.57
N TYR A 150 18.20 16.97 -9.13
CA TYR A 150 16.80 16.90 -9.54
C TYR A 150 16.64 17.10 -11.07
N PHE A 151 17.47 17.93 -11.66
CA PHE A 151 17.47 18.23 -13.10
C PHE A 151 18.40 17.32 -13.91
N GLY A 152 19.02 16.33 -13.29
CA GLY A 152 19.96 15.43 -13.94
C GLY A 152 19.28 14.44 -14.89
N ALA A 153 20.05 13.84 -15.78
CA ALA A 153 19.58 12.77 -16.65
C ALA A 153 19.45 11.45 -15.88
N ILE A 154 18.41 10.71 -16.17
CA ILE A 154 18.24 9.35 -15.65
C ILE A 154 19.15 8.39 -16.43
N ARG A 155 19.95 7.61 -15.72
CA ARG A 155 20.85 6.63 -16.35
C ARG A 155 20.03 5.54 -17.06
N PRO A 156 20.50 5.00 -18.20
CA PRO A 156 19.76 3.99 -18.98
C PRO A 156 19.33 2.76 -18.16
N THR A 157 20.20 2.25 -17.28
CA THR A 157 19.88 1.10 -16.41
C THR A 157 18.75 1.41 -15.41
N VAL A 158 18.75 2.62 -14.87
CA VAL A 158 17.69 3.09 -13.96
C VAL A 158 16.38 3.29 -14.73
N SER A 159 16.46 3.89 -15.91
CA SER A 159 15.29 4.08 -16.78
C SER A 159 14.66 2.75 -17.20
N ALA A 160 15.48 1.74 -17.53
CA ALA A 160 14.99 0.41 -17.86
C ALA A 160 14.28 -0.23 -16.66
N PHE A 161 14.89 -0.17 -15.48
CA PHE A 161 14.26 -0.66 -14.23
C PHE A 161 12.92 0.03 -13.97
N MET A 162 12.87 1.35 -14.09
CA MET A 162 11.63 2.10 -13.84
C MET A 162 10.53 1.75 -14.85
N LYS A 163 10.90 1.46 -16.09
CA LYS A 163 9.96 1.00 -17.10
C LYS A 163 9.38 -0.38 -16.73
N ASP A 164 10.21 -1.32 -16.36
CA ASP A 164 9.77 -2.66 -15.96
C ASP A 164 8.89 -2.60 -14.71
N LEU A 165 9.21 -1.71 -13.77
CA LEU A 165 8.41 -1.44 -12.58
C LEU A 165 7.03 -0.88 -12.94
N ASP A 166 6.96 0.11 -13.83
CA ASP A 166 5.69 0.67 -14.31
C ASP A 166 4.82 -0.41 -14.95
N ASP A 167 5.39 -1.20 -15.85
CA ASP A 167 4.68 -2.28 -16.54
C ASP A 167 4.11 -3.29 -15.52
N GLY A 168 4.90 -3.66 -14.50
CA GLY A 168 4.46 -4.55 -13.42
C GLY A 168 3.36 -3.94 -12.55
N LEU A 169 3.47 -2.68 -12.20
CA LEU A 169 2.45 -1.98 -11.40
C LEU A 169 1.14 -1.81 -12.18
N TRP A 170 1.22 -1.46 -13.46
CA TRP A 170 0.02 -1.32 -14.30
C TRP A 170 -0.71 -2.65 -14.49
N ALA A 171 0.01 -3.75 -14.61
CA ALA A 171 -0.59 -5.09 -14.64
C ALA A 171 -1.39 -5.42 -13.37
N LEU A 172 -1.02 -4.81 -12.23
CA LEU A 172 -1.73 -4.94 -10.96
C LEU A 172 -2.82 -3.86 -10.76
N GLY A 173 -3.05 -2.99 -11.75
CA GLY A 173 -4.00 -1.88 -11.64
C GLY A 173 -3.52 -0.71 -10.78
N ILE A 174 -2.23 -0.61 -10.51
CA ILE A 174 -1.62 0.49 -9.75
C ILE A 174 -1.15 1.55 -10.74
N PRO A 175 -1.73 2.76 -10.75
CA PRO A 175 -1.37 3.81 -11.70
C PRO A 175 -0.06 4.49 -11.30
N ALA A 176 1.05 3.90 -11.64
CA ALA A 176 2.38 4.53 -11.55
C ALA A 176 2.59 5.45 -12.75
N LYS A 177 3.16 6.62 -12.55
CA LYS A 177 3.25 7.61 -13.61
C LYS A 177 4.59 8.33 -13.67
N THR A 178 5.01 8.93 -12.57
CA THR A 178 6.13 9.86 -12.55
C THR A 178 7.41 9.16 -12.15
N LYS A 179 8.49 9.47 -12.88
CA LYS A 179 9.85 9.07 -12.54
C LYS A 179 10.80 10.21 -12.83
N HIS A 180 11.63 10.55 -11.88
CA HIS A 180 12.64 11.59 -11.98
C HIS A 180 13.73 11.37 -10.92
N ASN A 181 14.81 12.11 -11.05
CA ASN A 181 15.82 12.16 -10.00
C ASN A 181 15.32 13.00 -8.83
N GLU A 182 15.70 12.62 -7.64
CA GLU A 182 15.50 13.41 -6.42
C GLU A 182 16.69 14.36 -6.17
N VAL A 183 16.58 15.17 -5.13
CA VAL A 183 17.60 16.15 -4.76
C VAL A 183 18.89 15.48 -4.32
N ALA A 184 18.83 14.34 -3.67
CA ALA A 184 20.01 13.60 -3.25
C ALA A 184 20.69 12.91 -4.42
N PRO A 185 22.05 12.87 -4.43
CA PRO A 185 22.80 12.23 -5.48
C PRO A 185 22.45 10.76 -5.67
N GLY A 186 21.95 10.38 -6.85
CA GLY A 186 21.64 9.00 -7.19
C GLY A 186 20.31 8.48 -6.67
N GLN A 187 19.53 9.33 -6.10
CA GLN A 187 18.16 8.99 -5.66
C GLN A 187 17.17 9.21 -6.79
#